data_d888bb46902c2fec9839d8cc6e5ed06f
#
_entry.id   d888bb46902c2fec9839d8cc6e5ed06f
#
_cell.length_a   1.000
_cell.length_b   1.000
_cell.length_c   1.000
_cell.angle_alpha   90.00
_cell.angle_beta   90.00
_cell.angle_gamma   90.00
#
_symmetry.space_group_name_H-M   'P 1'
#
loop_
_entity.id
_entity.type
_entity.pdbx_description
1 polymer ?
#
loop_
_entity_poly.entity_id
_entity_poly.type
_entity_poly.pdbx_seq_one_letter_code
_entity_poly.pdbx_strand_id
1 'polypeptide(L)'
;SVAVAGVCLTVAGIEDSSGAPLEVGATGAHLSFDLSKETLDRTWFQELEPGRLINLERSMRLGDRIDGHLVSGHVDAVGEVVAIEDSGDGGRRISFEVPPEFSRWLVDKGSVTIDGVSLTVCDPKANRFDVAVIPVTLEVTNLGAAEVGQRVNLEADAIGKWVARLFPGAG
;
A
#
# COMPACT_ATOMS: atom_id res chain seq x y z
N SER A 1 -7.53 -14.89 -0.43
CA SER A 1 -7.36 -13.47 -0.05
C SER A 1 -6.89 -12.64 -1.23
N VAL A 2 -7.15 -11.36 -1.17
CA VAL A 2 -6.70 -10.35 -2.13
C VAL A 2 -6.17 -9.17 -1.31
N ALA A 3 -5.04 -8.59 -1.69
CA ALA A 3 -4.61 -7.32 -1.15
C ALA A 3 -5.40 -6.20 -1.85
N VAL A 4 -6.07 -5.37 -1.07
CA VAL A 4 -6.88 -4.21 -1.51
C VAL A 4 -6.24 -2.96 -0.94
N ALA A 5 -5.68 -2.09 -1.77
CA ALA A 5 -4.83 -0.97 -1.33
C ALA A 5 -3.82 -1.40 -0.23
N GLY A 6 -3.17 -2.56 -0.43
CA GLY A 6 -2.21 -3.13 0.51
C GLY A 6 -2.81 -3.82 1.74
N VAL A 7 -4.12 -3.91 1.87
CA VAL A 7 -4.77 -4.60 2.99
C VAL A 7 -5.14 -6.02 2.59
N CYS A 8 -4.62 -7.03 3.28
CA CYS A 8 -4.97 -8.43 3.05
C CYS A 8 -6.40 -8.71 3.52
N LEU A 9 -7.33 -8.90 2.58
CA LEU A 9 -8.73 -9.13 2.85
C LEU A 9 -9.18 -10.51 2.35
N THR A 10 -10.06 -11.14 3.10
CA THR A 10 -10.75 -12.35 2.66
C THR A 10 -11.94 -11.97 1.79
N VAL A 11 -12.01 -12.53 0.58
CA VAL A 11 -13.16 -12.34 -0.31
C VAL A 11 -14.37 -13.03 0.31
N ALA A 12 -15.42 -12.28 0.63
CA ALA A 12 -16.68 -12.76 1.18
C ALA A 12 -17.67 -13.19 0.10
N GLY A 13 -17.69 -12.48 -1.04
CA GLY A 13 -18.54 -12.80 -2.18
C GLY A 13 -17.91 -12.43 -3.52
N ILE A 14 -18.33 -13.15 -4.57
CA ILE A 14 -17.97 -12.87 -5.97
C ILE A 14 -19.26 -12.88 -6.76
N GLU A 15 -19.66 -11.73 -7.29
CA GLU A 15 -20.96 -11.51 -7.92
C GLU A 15 -20.80 -10.80 -9.26
N ASP A 16 -21.78 -10.95 -10.15
CA ASP A 16 -21.89 -10.14 -11.36
C ASP A 16 -22.53 -8.77 -11.07
N SER A 17 -22.71 -7.96 -12.11
CA SER A 17 -23.34 -6.63 -12.00
C SER A 17 -24.82 -6.68 -11.58
N SER A 18 -25.47 -7.85 -11.61
CA SER A 18 -26.86 -8.05 -11.15
C SER A 18 -26.93 -8.55 -9.70
N GLY A 19 -25.79 -8.86 -9.07
CA GLY A 19 -25.71 -9.46 -7.75
C GLY A 19 -25.84 -10.99 -7.75
N ALA A 20 -25.77 -11.65 -8.93
CA ALA A 20 -25.78 -13.10 -9.01
C ALA A 20 -24.38 -13.67 -8.76
N PRO A 21 -24.25 -14.77 -7.98
CA PRO A 21 -22.95 -15.40 -7.74
C PRO A 21 -22.24 -15.80 -9.03
N LEU A 22 -20.94 -15.52 -9.11
CA LEU A 22 -20.08 -15.91 -10.22
C LEU A 22 -19.12 -17.02 -9.84
N GLU A 23 -18.81 -17.89 -10.81
CA GLU A 23 -17.76 -18.89 -10.65
C GLU A 23 -16.36 -18.27 -10.74
N VAL A 24 -15.40 -18.94 -10.11
CA VAL A 24 -13.99 -18.55 -10.16
C VAL A 24 -13.50 -18.56 -11.62
N GLY A 25 -12.92 -17.44 -12.06
CA GLY A 25 -12.41 -17.26 -13.42
C GLY A 25 -13.29 -16.40 -14.32
N ALA A 26 -14.49 -16.01 -13.88
CA ALA A 26 -15.32 -15.03 -14.60
C ALA A 26 -14.66 -13.64 -14.60
N THR A 27 -14.96 -12.85 -15.64
CA THR A 27 -14.54 -11.44 -15.77
C THR A 27 -15.67 -10.49 -15.42
N GLY A 28 -15.33 -9.28 -14.98
CA GLY A 28 -16.33 -8.26 -14.61
C GLY A 28 -17.02 -8.53 -13.27
N ALA A 29 -16.35 -9.28 -12.40
CA ALA A 29 -16.88 -9.61 -11.08
C ALA A 29 -16.79 -8.43 -10.11
N HIS A 30 -17.81 -8.31 -9.26
CA HIS A 30 -17.77 -7.52 -8.05
C HIS A 30 -17.28 -8.41 -6.90
N LEU A 31 -16.30 -7.91 -6.15
CA LEU A 31 -15.79 -8.58 -4.97
C LEU A 31 -16.34 -7.88 -3.73
N SER A 32 -16.89 -8.63 -2.79
CA SER A 32 -17.30 -8.11 -1.49
C SER A 32 -16.34 -8.58 -0.39
N PHE A 33 -16.14 -7.71 0.60
CA PHE A 33 -15.24 -7.92 1.74
C PHE A 33 -15.90 -7.46 3.02
N ASP A 34 -15.76 -8.25 4.09
CA ASP A 34 -16.14 -7.83 5.43
C ASP A 34 -14.92 -7.19 6.12
N LEU A 35 -15.08 -5.94 6.58
CA LEU A 35 -14.01 -5.21 7.24
C LEU A 35 -14.20 -5.24 8.75
N SER A 36 -13.17 -5.65 9.48
CA SER A 36 -13.17 -5.54 10.94
C SER A 36 -13.03 -4.09 11.40
N LYS A 37 -13.42 -3.81 12.64
CA LYS A 37 -13.17 -2.50 13.24
C LYS A 37 -11.68 -2.14 13.24
N GLU A 38 -10.80 -3.09 13.54
CA GLU A 38 -9.33 -2.90 13.50
C GLU A 38 -8.87 -2.50 12.10
N THR A 39 -9.40 -3.14 11.05
CA THR A 39 -9.09 -2.78 9.66
C THR A 39 -9.49 -1.34 9.36
N LEU A 40 -10.68 -0.93 9.77
CA LEU A 40 -11.17 0.43 9.57
C LEU A 40 -10.34 1.46 10.36
N ASP A 41 -9.95 1.13 11.60
CA ASP A 41 -9.17 2.03 12.46
C ASP A 41 -7.70 2.19 11.97
N ARG A 42 -7.15 1.19 11.29
CA ARG A 42 -5.75 1.17 10.80
C ARG A 42 -5.56 1.65 9.37
N THR A 43 -6.64 1.84 8.63
CA THR A 43 -6.58 2.15 7.20
C THR A 43 -7.38 3.40 6.87
N TRP A 44 -7.14 3.97 5.68
CA TRP A 44 -7.96 5.08 5.19
C TRP A 44 -9.35 4.64 4.67
N PHE A 45 -9.74 3.38 4.81
CA PHE A 45 -10.99 2.85 4.25
C PHE A 45 -12.27 3.49 4.79
N GLN A 46 -12.22 4.15 5.95
CA GLN A 46 -13.35 4.95 6.44
C GLN A 46 -13.70 6.15 5.51
N GLU A 47 -12.73 6.56 4.67
CA GLU A 47 -12.88 7.67 3.72
C GLU A 47 -13.10 7.17 2.28
N LEU A 48 -13.38 5.86 2.12
CA LEU A 48 -13.57 5.26 0.81
C LEU A 48 -14.88 5.71 0.18
N GLU A 49 -14.78 6.31 -1.00
CA GLU A 49 -15.93 6.75 -1.78
C GLU A 49 -16.04 5.95 -3.09
N PRO A 50 -17.28 5.78 -3.61
CA PRO A 50 -17.48 5.14 -4.91
C PRO A 50 -16.69 5.83 -6.03
N GLY A 51 -16.04 5.05 -6.88
CA GLY A 51 -15.24 5.55 -8.01
C GLY A 51 -13.77 5.77 -7.70
N ARG A 52 -13.34 5.65 -6.44
CA ARG A 52 -11.92 5.72 -6.10
C ARG A 52 -11.15 4.53 -6.69
N LEU A 53 -10.06 4.80 -7.39
CA LEU A 53 -9.16 3.76 -7.91
C LEU A 53 -8.39 3.10 -6.76
N ILE A 54 -8.35 1.77 -6.77
CA ILE A 54 -7.72 0.96 -5.73
C ILE A 54 -6.80 -0.07 -6.38
N ASN A 55 -5.57 -0.19 -5.86
CA ASN A 55 -4.67 -1.26 -6.25
C ASN A 55 -5.18 -2.60 -5.73
N LEU A 56 -5.19 -3.61 -6.59
CA LEU A 56 -5.55 -4.99 -6.24
C LEU A 56 -4.40 -5.92 -6.57
N GLU A 57 -4.06 -6.80 -5.64
CA GLU A 57 -3.05 -7.82 -5.85
C GLU A 57 -3.53 -9.18 -5.32
N ARG A 58 -3.33 -10.23 -6.11
CA ARG A 58 -3.65 -11.59 -5.71
C ARG A 58 -2.60 -12.13 -4.75
N SER A 59 -3.01 -13.01 -3.85
CA SER A 59 -2.08 -13.73 -2.98
C SER A 59 -1.02 -14.47 -3.79
N MET A 60 0.24 -14.31 -3.40
CA MET A 60 1.39 -15.00 -3.98
C MET A 60 1.28 -16.50 -3.75
N ARG A 61 1.68 -17.30 -4.72
CA ARG A 61 1.73 -18.76 -4.63
C ARG A 61 3.13 -19.20 -4.22
N LEU A 62 3.21 -20.40 -3.64
CA LEU A 62 4.51 -21.01 -3.40
C LEU A 62 5.23 -21.26 -4.74
N GLY A 63 6.44 -20.71 -4.88
CA GLY A 63 7.24 -20.79 -6.11
C GLY A 63 7.13 -19.56 -7.02
N ASP A 64 6.23 -18.60 -6.73
CA ASP A 64 6.21 -17.34 -7.45
C ASP A 64 7.48 -16.52 -7.16
N ARG A 65 7.79 -15.58 -8.06
CA ARG A 65 8.89 -14.64 -7.86
C ARG A 65 8.48 -13.55 -6.86
N ILE A 66 9.46 -13.10 -6.08
CA ILE A 66 9.31 -11.96 -5.19
C ILE A 66 9.91 -10.75 -5.92
N ASP A 67 9.05 -9.90 -6.45
CA ASP A 67 9.44 -8.66 -7.15
C ASP A 67 9.29 -7.48 -6.17
N GLY A 68 10.30 -7.26 -5.35
CA GLY A 68 10.29 -6.24 -4.30
C GLY A 68 10.68 -6.84 -2.95
N HIS A 69 9.87 -6.67 -1.91
CA HIS A 69 10.08 -7.25 -0.59
C HIS A 69 8.88 -8.13 -0.17
N LEU A 70 9.00 -8.84 0.95
CA LEU A 70 7.91 -9.65 1.48
C LEU A 70 6.84 -8.72 2.08
N VAL A 71 5.71 -8.64 1.42
CA VAL A 71 4.54 -7.85 1.83
C VAL A 71 3.47 -8.80 2.36
N SER A 72 2.95 -8.52 3.54
CA SER A 72 1.95 -9.36 4.20
C SER A 72 0.51 -8.87 4.00
N GLY A 73 0.35 -7.61 3.64
CA GLY A 73 -0.95 -6.93 3.61
C GLY A 73 -1.44 -6.54 5.00
N HIS A 74 -0.53 -6.41 5.95
CA HIS A 74 -0.83 -5.98 7.30
C HIS A 74 -0.41 -4.52 7.49
N VAL A 75 -1.35 -3.61 7.17
CA VAL A 75 -1.14 -2.17 7.26
C VAL A 75 -0.80 -1.76 8.68
N ASP A 76 0.29 -1.03 8.83
CA ASP A 76 0.79 -0.54 10.12
C ASP A 76 0.24 0.85 10.45
N ALA A 77 0.09 1.70 9.44
CA ALA A 77 -0.32 3.09 9.61
C ALA A 77 -0.95 3.67 8.34
N VAL A 78 -1.53 4.85 8.48
CA VAL A 78 -1.94 5.70 7.37
C VAL A 78 -0.96 6.87 7.27
N GLY A 79 -0.46 7.13 6.07
CA GLY A 79 0.31 8.32 5.73
C GLY A 79 -0.47 9.25 4.84
N GLU A 80 0.13 10.41 4.54
CA GLU A 80 -0.44 11.43 3.67
C GLU A 80 0.57 11.87 2.62
N VAL A 81 0.14 12.05 1.38
CA VAL A 81 0.94 12.65 0.31
C VAL A 81 1.10 14.15 0.59
N VAL A 82 2.32 14.62 0.78
CA VAL A 82 2.58 16.04 1.12
C VAL A 82 3.26 16.82 0.01
N ALA A 83 3.90 16.16 -0.96
CA ALA A 83 4.44 16.78 -2.15
C ALA A 83 4.53 15.79 -3.31
N ILE A 84 4.41 16.30 -4.53
CA ILE A 84 4.60 15.55 -5.78
C ILE A 84 5.44 16.41 -6.71
N GLU A 85 6.58 15.90 -7.16
CA GLU A 85 7.50 16.59 -8.06
C GLU A 85 7.73 15.74 -9.32
N ASP A 86 7.72 16.36 -10.48
CA ASP A 86 8.09 15.70 -11.74
C ASP A 86 9.61 15.47 -11.76
N SER A 87 10.05 14.26 -12.07
CA SER A 87 11.46 13.90 -12.13
C SER A 87 12.13 14.29 -13.47
N GLY A 88 11.35 14.78 -14.45
CA GLY A 88 11.85 15.20 -15.77
C GLY A 88 12.09 14.03 -16.75
N ASP A 89 11.93 12.78 -16.31
CA ASP A 89 12.08 11.54 -17.08
C ASP A 89 10.75 10.80 -17.28
N GLY A 90 9.63 11.48 -16.92
CA GLY A 90 8.28 10.91 -16.91
C GLY A 90 7.93 10.21 -15.59
N GLY A 91 8.88 10.07 -14.67
CA GLY A 91 8.64 9.60 -13.31
C GLY A 91 8.25 10.75 -12.37
N ARG A 92 7.97 10.41 -11.11
CA ARG A 92 7.64 11.37 -10.05
C ARG A 92 8.40 11.05 -8.77
N ARG A 93 8.80 12.09 -8.05
CA ARG A 93 9.18 12.01 -6.64
C ARG A 93 7.95 12.36 -5.81
N ILE A 94 7.53 11.46 -4.95
CA ILE A 94 6.38 11.64 -4.08
C ILE A 94 6.87 11.62 -2.63
N SER A 95 6.50 12.65 -1.86
CA SER A 95 6.83 12.77 -0.44
C SER A 95 5.62 12.43 0.42
N PHE A 96 5.86 11.67 1.46
CA PHE A 96 4.83 11.22 2.40
C PHE A 96 5.15 11.70 3.80
N GLU A 97 4.12 12.19 4.49
CA GLU A 97 4.15 12.37 5.94
C GLU A 97 3.57 11.12 6.62
N VAL A 98 4.21 10.71 7.72
CA VAL A 98 3.87 9.47 8.43
C VAL A 98 3.87 9.69 9.94
N PRO A 99 3.14 8.87 10.70
CA PRO A 99 3.22 8.91 12.16
C PRO A 99 4.66 8.66 12.66
N PRO A 100 5.10 9.36 13.72
CA PRO A 100 6.47 9.21 14.24
C PRO A 100 6.84 7.77 14.61
N GLU A 101 5.87 6.99 15.10
CA GLU A 101 6.05 5.58 15.42
C GLU A 101 6.30 4.70 14.19
N PHE A 102 5.87 5.12 12.99
CA PHE A 102 6.13 4.43 11.74
C PHE A 102 7.53 4.73 11.20
N SER A 103 7.99 5.98 11.34
CA SER A 103 9.25 6.44 10.76
C SER A 103 10.48 5.67 11.27
N ARG A 104 10.44 5.14 12.48
CA ARG A 104 11.53 4.33 13.06
C ARG A 104 11.81 3.02 12.31
N TRP A 105 10.90 2.57 11.45
CA TRP A 105 11.07 1.37 10.64
C TRP A 105 11.60 1.69 9.24
N LEU A 106 11.68 2.97 8.88
CA LEU A 106 12.16 3.42 7.58
C LEU A 106 13.68 3.54 7.58
N VAL A 107 14.30 2.94 6.59
CA VAL A 107 15.75 2.99 6.38
C VAL A 107 16.00 3.51 4.96
N ASP A 108 16.96 4.42 4.77
CA ASP A 108 17.32 4.89 3.43
C ASP A 108 17.71 3.70 2.54
N LYS A 109 17.14 3.65 1.34
CA LYS A 109 17.22 2.52 0.41
C LYS A 109 16.58 1.21 0.90
N GLY A 110 15.89 1.22 2.03
CA GLY A 110 15.02 0.12 2.46
C GLY A 110 13.72 0.09 1.66
N SER A 111 12.84 -0.85 2.02
CA SER A 111 11.55 -1.03 1.37
C SER A 111 10.41 -0.53 2.24
N VAL A 112 9.34 -0.06 1.58
CA VAL A 112 8.08 0.30 2.19
C VAL A 112 6.95 -0.07 1.22
N THR A 113 5.78 -0.42 1.74
CA THR A 113 4.59 -0.63 0.92
C THR A 113 3.65 0.56 1.06
N ILE A 114 3.22 1.12 -0.06
CA ILE A 114 2.27 2.24 -0.15
C ILE A 114 1.06 1.79 -0.96
N ASP A 115 -0.11 1.71 -0.36
CA ASP A 115 -1.32 1.15 -0.97
C ASP A 115 -1.07 -0.19 -1.71
N GLY A 116 -0.21 -1.05 -1.15
CA GLY A 116 0.17 -2.34 -1.71
C GLY A 116 1.35 -2.32 -2.69
N VAL A 117 1.84 -1.14 -3.07
CA VAL A 117 2.98 -1.01 -4.00
C VAL A 117 4.29 -1.02 -3.21
N SER A 118 5.16 -1.99 -3.50
CA SER A 118 6.51 -2.07 -2.93
C SER A 118 7.42 -1.02 -3.55
N LEU A 119 7.96 -0.11 -2.74
CA LEU A 119 8.78 1.01 -3.18
C LEU A 119 10.03 1.17 -2.32
N THR A 120 11.04 1.83 -2.88
CA THR A 120 12.28 2.14 -2.18
C THR A 120 12.17 3.45 -1.43
N VAL A 121 12.46 3.43 -0.14
CA VAL A 121 12.55 4.61 0.72
C VAL A 121 13.73 5.49 0.29
N CYS A 122 13.46 6.75 0.12
CA CYS A 122 14.46 7.79 -0.15
C CYS A 122 14.38 8.86 0.92
N ASP A 123 15.56 9.33 1.37
CA ASP A 123 15.69 10.51 2.23
C ASP A 123 14.75 10.52 3.46
N PRO A 124 14.71 9.43 4.27
CA PRO A 124 13.84 9.36 5.44
C PRO A 124 14.28 10.41 6.48
N LYS A 125 13.32 11.19 6.98
CA LYS A 125 13.51 12.24 7.99
C LYS A 125 12.38 12.16 9.00
N ALA A 126 12.68 12.34 10.27
CA ALA A 126 11.71 12.39 11.38
C ALA A 126 10.33 11.73 11.12
N ASN A 127 9.43 12.43 10.44
CA ASN A 127 8.09 11.99 10.09
C ASN A 127 7.81 12.01 8.59
N ARG A 128 8.85 12.01 7.74
CA ARG A 128 8.73 12.08 6.28
C ARG A 128 9.70 11.15 5.58
N PHE A 129 9.30 10.70 4.40
CA PHE A 129 10.17 10.06 3.44
C PHE A 129 9.69 10.32 2.02
N ASP A 130 10.56 10.08 1.06
CA ASP A 130 10.23 10.19 -0.36
C ASP A 130 10.33 8.81 -1.02
N VAL A 131 9.66 8.69 -2.17
CA VAL A 131 9.86 7.59 -3.10
C VAL A 131 10.04 8.15 -4.52
N ALA A 132 10.86 7.49 -5.32
CA ALA A 132 10.95 7.74 -6.75
C ALA A 132 10.07 6.71 -7.48
N VAL A 133 9.05 7.19 -8.18
CA VAL A 133 8.09 6.34 -8.89
C VAL A 133 8.34 6.47 -10.39
N ILE A 134 8.66 5.34 -11.04
CA ILE A 134 8.93 5.28 -12.49
C ILE A 134 7.64 5.32 -13.30
N PRO A 135 7.69 5.72 -14.60
CA PRO A 135 6.49 5.90 -15.42
C PRO A 135 5.55 4.69 -15.44
N VAL A 136 6.08 3.48 -15.60
CA VAL A 136 5.26 2.27 -15.65
C VAL A 136 4.49 2.04 -14.34
N THR A 137 5.08 2.34 -13.19
CA THR A 137 4.39 2.22 -11.89
C THR A 137 3.27 3.26 -11.75
N LEU A 138 3.49 4.48 -12.24
CA LEU A 138 2.44 5.50 -12.29
C LEU A 138 1.28 5.07 -13.19
N GLU A 139 1.56 4.41 -14.31
CA GLU A 139 0.53 3.96 -15.26
C GLU A 139 -0.34 2.83 -14.70
N VAL A 140 0.25 1.87 -13.96
CA VAL A 140 -0.44 0.64 -13.54
C VAL A 140 -0.93 0.66 -12.10
N THR A 141 -0.72 1.76 -11.36
CA THR A 141 -1.15 1.89 -9.95
C THR A 141 -1.91 3.18 -9.69
N ASN A 142 -2.59 3.27 -8.54
CA ASN A 142 -3.27 4.49 -8.10
C ASN A 142 -2.32 5.68 -7.85
N LEU A 143 -0.99 5.44 -7.75
CA LEU A 143 0.00 6.50 -7.55
C LEU A 143 0.08 7.47 -8.74
N GLY A 144 -0.32 7.04 -9.94
CA GLY A 144 -0.41 7.93 -11.10
C GLY A 144 -1.46 9.03 -10.97
N ALA A 145 -2.53 8.76 -10.22
CA ALA A 145 -3.61 9.71 -9.91
C ALA A 145 -3.49 10.31 -8.51
N ALA A 146 -2.34 10.14 -7.82
CA ALA A 146 -2.15 10.65 -6.47
C ALA A 146 -2.18 12.19 -6.44
N GLU A 147 -2.75 12.74 -5.39
CA GLU A 147 -2.85 14.17 -5.13
C GLU A 147 -2.30 14.52 -3.74
N VAL A 148 -1.81 15.74 -3.57
CA VAL A 148 -1.39 16.25 -2.25
C VAL A 148 -2.60 16.29 -1.31
N GLY A 149 -2.42 15.81 -0.08
CA GLY A 149 -3.47 15.61 0.91
C GLY A 149 -4.14 14.22 0.85
N GLN A 150 -3.84 13.40 -0.16
CA GLN A 150 -4.38 12.06 -0.27
C GLN A 150 -3.78 11.15 0.81
N ARG A 151 -4.65 10.40 1.51
CA ARG A 151 -4.23 9.38 2.47
C ARG A 151 -3.93 8.06 1.79
N VAL A 152 -2.90 7.36 2.30
CA VAL A 152 -2.42 6.07 1.79
C VAL A 152 -2.18 5.09 2.94
N ASN A 153 -2.40 3.80 2.68
CA ASN A 153 -2.05 2.74 3.61
C ASN A 153 -0.55 2.44 3.54
N LEU A 154 0.08 2.30 4.69
CA LEU A 154 1.51 2.04 4.81
C LEU A 154 1.75 0.72 5.53
N GLU A 155 2.60 -0.13 4.94
CA GLU A 155 3.16 -1.30 5.60
C GLU A 155 4.68 -1.20 5.59
N ALA A 156 5.31 -1.26 6.76
CA ALA A 156 6.76 -1.27 6.89
C ALA A 156 7.31 -2.67 6.58
N ASP A 157 8.54 -2.73 6.08
CA ASP A 157 9.24 -4.00 5.90
C ASP A 157 9.30 -4.77 7.25
N ALA A 158 8.87 -6.02 7.22
CA ALA A 158 8.86 -6.90 8.39
C ALA A 158 10.25 -7.01 9.04
N ILE A 159 11.33 -6.98 8.24
CA ILE A 159 12.70 -7.00 8.75
C ILE A 159 12.97 -5.76 9.60
N GLY A 160 12.57 -4.57 9.12
CA GLY A 160 12.71 -3.33 9.89
C GLY A 160 11.96 -3.37 11.22
N LYS A 161 10.75 -3.93 11.22
CA LYS A 161 9.94 -4.11 12.46
C LYS A 161 10.63 -5.06 13.45
N TRP A 162 11.17 -6.19 12.99
CA TRP A 162 11.88 -7.14 13.86
C TRP A 162 13.18 -6.57 14.40
N VAL A 163 13.99 -5.87 13.58
CA VAL A 163 15.21 -5.21 14.02
C VAL A 163 14.91 -4.16 15.09
N ALA A 164 13.92 -3.28 14.86
CA ALA A 164 13.51 -2.28 15.84
C ALA A 164 13.01 -2.91 17.16
N ARG A 165 12.36 -4.08 17.10
CA ARG A 165 11.91 -4.80 18.29
C ARG A 165 13.09 -5.40 19.10
N LEU A 166 14.11 -5.91 18.42
CA LEU A 166 15.27 -6.54 19.05
C LEU A 166 16.26 -5.50 19.61
N PHE A 167 16.34 -4.31 19.01
CA PHE A 167 17.24 -3.23 19.39
C PHE A 167 16.48 -1.93 19.68
N PRO A 168 15.72 -1.84 20.77
CA PRO A 168 14.81 -0.73 21.05
C PRO A 168 15.48 0.63 21.31
N GLY A 169 16.80 0.72 21.23
CA GLY A 169 17.59 1.95 21.37
C GLY A 169 18.41 2.34 20.13
N ALA A 170 18.26 1.63 19.03
CA ALA A 170 18.96 1.92 17.78
C ALA A 170 18.03 2.72 16.84
N GLY A 171 17.86 4.01 17.09
CA GLY A 171 17.06 4.93 16.27
C GLY A 171 17.35 6.35 16.64
#